data_7da343d37604a18ce632a2595f74737d
#
_entry.id   7da343d37604a18ce632a2595f74737d
#
_cell.length_a   1.000
_cell.length_b   1.000
_cell.length_c   1.000
_cell.angle_alpha   90.00
_cell.angle_beta   90.00
_cell.angle_gamma   90.00
#
_symmetry.space_group_name_H-M   'P 1'
#
loop_
_entity.id
_entity.type
_entity.pdbx_description
1 polymer ?
#
loop_
_entity_poly.entity_id
_entity_poly.type
_entity_poly.pdbx_seq_one_letter_code
_entity_poly.pdbx_strand_id
1 'polypeptide(L)'
;MTAQLANVTIDCHDALAVGRFWSAVLGRPLATEPEPSTGFAMIGVLDHETPGGAVNWLFAKVPEGKTAKNRMHVDLVADDREAEVDRLVGLGAKRLADQAEYGLAWTVLADPEGNEFCIAGAGTGD
;
A
#
# COMPACT_ATOMS: atom_id res chain seq x y z
N MET A 1 -13.41 -3.95 26.41
CA MET A 1 -13.28 -4.22 24.97
C MET A 1 -12.20 -3.34 24.39
N THR A 2 -11.39 -3.89 23.52
CA THR A 2 -10.31 -3.14 22.86
C THR A 2 -10.74 -2.69 21.47
N ALA A 3 -10.05 -1.67 20.94
CA ALA A 3 -10.25 -1.24 19.56
C ALA A 3 -9.71 -2.27 18.58
N GLN A 4 -10.22 -2.27 17.38
CA GLN A 4 -9.80 -3.15 16.30
C GLN A 4 -9.40 -2.32 15.09
N LEU A 5 -8.41 -2.79 14.33
CA LEU A 5 -8.01 -2.13 13.09
C LEU A 5 -9.08 -2.41 12.03
N ALA A 6 -9.72 -1.35 11.54
CA ALA A 6 -10.74 -1.47 10.51
C ALA A 6 -10.16 -1.21 9.11
N ASN A 7 -9.49 -0.08 8.94
CA ASN A 7 -9.03 0.38 7.63
C ASN A 7 -7.64 0.97 7.72
N VAL A 8 -6.92 0.91 6.60
CA VAL A 8 -5.74 1.74 6.34
C VAL A 8 -6.15 2.77 5.30
N THR A 9 -5.98 4.04 5.60
CA THR A 9 -6.33 5.12 4.66
C THR A 9 -5.05 5.80 4.18
N ILE A 10 -4.93 5.93 2.87
CA ILE A 10 -3.83 6.65 2.24
C ILE A 10 -4.38 7.95 1.67
N ASP A 11 -3.86 9.07 2.14
CA ASP A 11 -4.19 10.39 1.60
C ASP A 11 -3.44 10.59 0.28
N CYS A 12 -4.08 11.23 -0.67
CA CYS A 12 -3.52 11.37 -2.02
C CYS A 12 -4.18 12.52 -2.77
N HIS A 13 -3.67 12.85 -3.95
CA HIS A 13 -4.31 13.81 -4.84
C HIS A 13 -5.32 13.14 -5.77
N ASP A 14 -5.01 11.94 -6.24
CA ASP A 14 -5.87 11.20 -7.17
C ASP A 14 -6.13 9.81 -6.58
N ALA A 15 -7.25 9.69 -5.90
CA ALA A 15 -7.61 8.45 -5.22
C ALA A 15 -7.81 7.28 -6.20
N LEU A 16 -8.33 7.56 -7.39
CA LEU A 16 -8.53 6.50 -8.38
C LEU A 16 -7.20 5.96 -8.88
N ALA A 17 -6.25 6.83 -9.21
CA ALA A 17 -4.93 6.40 -9.70
C ALA A 17 -4.16 5.63 -8.64
N VAL A 18 -4.10 6.16 -7.40
CA VAL A 18 -3.41 5.51 -6.30
C VAL A 18 -4.11 4.21 -5.91
N GLY A 19 -5.44 4.22 -5.90
CA GLY A 19 -6.22 3.02 -5.62
C GLY A 19 -5.99 1.91 -6.64
N ARG A 20 -5.91 2.24 -7.92
CA ARG A 20 -5.60 1.27 -8.98
C ARG A 20 -4.20 0.68 -8.81
N PHE A 21 -3.23 1.51 -8.45
CA PHE A 21 -1.88 1.03 -8.17
C PHE A 21 -1.91 -0.01 -7.05
N TRP A 22 -2.48 0.34 -5.90
CA TRP A 22 -2.51 -0.57 -4.76
C TRP A 22 -3.38 -1.80 -5.00
N SER A 23 -4.47 -1.66 -5.75
CA SER A 23 -5.29 -2.81 -6.18
C SER A 23 -4.43 -3.82 -6.95
N ALA A 24 -3.60 -3.34 -7.86
CA ALA A 24 -2.70 -4.19 -8.65
C ALA A 24 -1.59 -4.79 -7.78
N VAL A 25 -1.01 -3.99 -6.86
CA VAL A 25 0.03 -4.47 -5.94
C VAL A 25 -0.48 -5.62 -5.10
N LEU A 26 -1.67 -5.46 -4.52
CA LEU A 26 -2.23 -6.41 -3.57
C LEU A 26 -3.00 -7.55 -4.22
N GLY A 27 -3.29 -7.44 -5.53
CA GLY A 27 -4.11 -8.43 -6.22
C GLY A 27 -5.54 -8.46 -5.69
N ARG A 28 -6.07 -7.31 -5.24
CA ARG A 28 -7.42 -7.19 -4.71
C ARG A 28 -8.16 -6.10 -5.48
N PRO A 29 -9.41 -6.36 -5.93
CA PRO A 29 -10.13 -5.39 -6.76
C PRO A 29 -10.56 -4.15 -5.97
N LEU A 30 -10.68 -3.02 -6.67
CA LEU A 30 -11.36 -1.86 -6.10
C LEU A 30 -12.83 -2.19 -5.93
N ALA A 31 -13.41 -1.71 -4.82
CA ALA A 31 -14.84 -1.81 -4.59
C ALA A 31 -15.59 -0.97 -5.64
N THR A 32 -16.77 -1.43 -6.04
CA THR A 32 -17.62 -0.72 -6.99
C THR A 32 -18.66 0.16 -6.29
N GLU A 33 -18.85 -0.06 -5.00
CA GLU A 33 -19.75 0.72 -4.14
C GLU A 33 -18.98 1.18 -2.89
N PRO A 34 -18.76 2.48 -2.69
CA PRO A 34 -19.07 3.57 -3.62
C PRO A 34 -18.23 3.50 -4.89
N GLU A 35 -18.76 4.06 -5.98
CA GLU A 35 -18.04 4.07 -7.25
C GLU A 35 -16.69 4.79 -7.09
N PRO A 36 -15.58 4.19 -7.54
CA PRO A 36 -14.28 4.82 -7.42
C PRO A 36 -14.20 6.12 -8.22
N SER A 37 -13.55 7.11 -7.65
CA SER A 37 -13.37 8.42 -8.30
C SER A 37 -12.02 9.00 -7.91
N THR A 38 -11.67 10.14 -8.49
CA THR A 38 -10.45 10.85 -8.10
C THR A 38 -10.51 11.32 -6.65
N GLY A 39 -11.71 11.43 -6.08
CA GLY A 39 -11.89 11.85 -4.68
C GLY A 39 -11.82 10.72 -3.67
N PHE A 40 -12.23 9.52 -4.06
CA PHE A 40 -12.30 8.40 -3.14
C PHE A 40 -12.28 7.06 -3.88
N ALA A 41 -11.52 6.11 -3.34
CA ALA A 41 -11.55 4.72 -3.80
C ALA A 41 -11.31 3.80 -2.61
N MET A 42 -11.67 2.53 -2.74
CA MET A 42 -11.56 1.59 -1.64
C MET A 42 -11.26 0.19 -2.15
N ILE A 43 -10.44 -0.55 -1.41
CA ILE A 43 -10.25 -1.99 -1.58
C ILE A 43 -10.90 -2.65 -0.36
N GLY A 44 -11.81 -3.58 -0.60
CA GLY A 44 -12.55 -4.24 0.46
C GLY A 44 -13.96 -3.67 0.61
N VAL A 45 -14.55 -3.82 1.79
CA VAL A 45 -15.89 -3.33 2.08
C VAL A 45 -15.88 -2.56 3.40
N LEU A 46 -16.71 -1.53 3.50
CA LEU A 46 -16.88 -0.79 4.75
C LEU A 46 -17.75 -1.62 5.72
N ASP A 47 -17.17 -2.69 6.21
CA ASP A 47 -17.83 -3.58 7.16
C ASP A 47 -16.95 -3.61 8.42
N HIS A 48 -17.37 -2.86 9.42
CA HIS A 48 -16.67 -2.81 10.71
C HIS A 48 -17.10 -3.96 11.62
N GLU A 49 -17.95 -4.85 11.14
CA GLU A 49 -18.47 -5.94 11.94
C GLU A 49 -17.73 -7.26 11.74
N THR A 50 -16.73 -7.30 10.82
CA THR A 50 -15.97 -8.51 10.55
C THR A 50 -14.54 -8.38 11.10
N PRO A 51 -14.34 -8.53 12.43
CA PRO A 51 -13.01 -8.45 13.02
C PRO A 51 -12.12 -9.58 12.51
N GLY A 52 -10.84 -9.28 12.27
CA GLY A 52 -9.88 -10.28 11.83
C GLY A 52 -9.97 -10.64 10.34
N GLY A 53 -10.84 -9.98 9.58
CA GLY A 53 -10.86 -10.10 8.14
C GLY A 53 -9.70 -9.37 7.50
N ALA A 54 -9.57 -9.45 6.17
CA ALA A 54 -8.56 -8.71 5.45
C ALA A 54 -8.76 -7.21 5.67
N VAL A 55 -7.67 -6.48 5.89
CA VAL A 55 -7.73 -5.04 6.14
C VAL A 55 -8.24 -4.32 4.90
N ASN A 56 -9.19 -3.42 5.10
CA ASN A 56 -9.67 -2.57 4.02
C ASN A 56 -8.70 -1.42 3.79
N TRP A 57 -8.57 -1.01 2.54
CA TRP A 57 -7.72 0.10 2.16
C TRP A 57 -8.58 1.19 1.55
N LEU A 58 -8.45 2.41 2.07
CA LEU A 58 -9.15 3.57 1.56
C LEU A 58 -8.15 4.55 0.98
N PHE A 59 -8.56 5.24 -0.07
CA PHE A 59 -7.75 6.26 -0.73
C PHE A 59 -8.61 7.52 -0.77
N ALA A 60 -8.13 8.57 -0.11
CA ALA A 60 -8.92 9.78 0.10
C ALA A 60 -8.16 10.99 -0.41
N LYS A 61 -8.84 11.81 -1.21
CA LYS A 61 -8.23 13.02 -1.74
C LYS A 61 -8.05 14.05 -0.65
N VAL A 62 -6.85 14.62 -0.60
CA VAL A 62 -6.52 15.73 0.27
C VAL A 62 -5.88 16.85 -0.57
N PRO A 63 -5.99 18.13 -0.12
CA PRO A 63 -5.42 19.23 -0.90
C PRO A 63 -3.89 19.32 -0.83
N GLU A 64 -3.29 18.90 0.27
CA GLU A 64 -1.84 19.00 0.44
C GLU A 64 -1.11 17.84 -0.21
N GLY A 65 0.07 18.11 -0.78
CA GLY A 65 0.95 17.09 -1.30
C GLY A 65 1.81 16.48 -0.20
N LYS A 66 2.45 15.37 -0.52
CA LYS A 66 3.38 14.72 0.38
C LYS A 66 4.70 15.48 0.39
N THR A 67 5.14 15.94 1.55
CA THR A 67 6.36 16.73 1.70
C THR A 67 7.41 16.10 2.62
N ALA A 68 7.00 15.26 3.55
CA ALA A 68 7.89 14.61 4.50
C ALA A 68 7.82 13.10 4.37
N LYS A 69 8.85 12.41 4.91
CA LYS A 69 8.86 10.96 4.94
C LYS A 69 7.70 10.45 5.79
N ASN A 70 7.07 9.34 5.36
CA ASN A 70 6.05 8.68 6.15
C ASN A 70 6.59 8.30 7.53
N ARG A 71 5.77 8.49 8.53
CA ARG A 71 6.10 8.01 9.89
C ARG A 71 5.52 6.62 10.15
N MET A 72 4.59 6.19 9.33
CA MET A 72 4.12 4.81 9.26
C MET A 72 4.29 4.35 7.82
N HIS A 73 4.69 3.11 7.64
CA HIS A 73 4.74 2.50 6.31
C HIS A 73 4.23 1.07 6.40
N VAL A 74 3.73 0.57 5.29
CA VAL A 74 3.32 -0.82 5.20
C VAL A 74 4.50 -1.65 4.71
N ASP A 75 4.56 -2.89 5.17
CA ASP A 75 5.59 -3.83 4.78
C ASP A 75 4.91 -4.99 4.05
N LEU A 76 5.42 -5.27 2.86
CA LEU A 76 4.93 -6.36 2.02
C LEU A 76 5.94 -7.50 2.04
N VAL A 77 5.48 -8.69 1.70
CA VAL A 77 6.33 -9.87 1.60
C VAL A 77 6.03 -10.55 0.26
N ALA A 78 7.08 -10.99 -0.44
CA ALA A 78 6.94 -11.75 -1.66
C ALA A 78 7.99 -12.87 -1.68
N ASP A 79 7.70 -13.96 -2.39
CA ASP A 79 8.62 -15.09 -2.47
C ASP A 79 9.96 -14.69 -3.12
N ASP A 80 9.90 -13.87 -4.16
CA ASP A 80 11.08 -13.35 -4.85
C ASP A 80 11.02 -11.83 -4.81
N ARG A 81 11.80 -11.23 -3.90
CA ARG A 81 11.79 -9.78 -3.69
C ARG A 81 12.13 -9.01 -4.97
N GLU A 82 13.21 -9.39 -5.67
CA GLU A 82 13.64 -8.64 -6.85
C GLU A 82 12.62 -8.71 -7.98
N ALA A 83 12.03 -9.88 -8.21
CA ALA A 83 11.01 -10.03 -9.24
C ALA A 83 9.78 -9.18 -8.91
N GLU A 84 9.40 -9.15 -7.63
CA GLU A 84 8.25 -8.36 -7.22
C GLU A 84 8.54 -6.85 -7.29
N VAL A 85 9.74 -6.42 -6.89
CA VAL A 85 10.14 -5.02 -7.06
C VAL A 85 10.04 -4.60 -8.52
N ASP A 86 10.52 -5.43 -9.44
CA ASP A 86 10.42 -5.13 -10.87
C ASP A 86 8.97 -4.99 -11.31
N ARG A 87 8.09 -5.88 -10.82
CA ARG A 87 6.65 -5.80 -11.13
C ARG A 87 6.05 -4.49 -10.61
N LEU A 88 6.37 -4.13 -9.36
CA LEU A 88 5.83 -2.92 -8.74
C LEU A 88 6.33 -1.65 -9.44
N VAL A 89 7.58 -1.62 -9.85
CA VAL A 89 8.12 -0.49 -10.62
C VAL A 89 7.38 -0.38 -11.96
N GLY A 90 7.09 -1.50 -12.60
CA GLY A 90 6.29 -1.51 -13.83
C GLY A 90 4.88 -0.99 -13.63
N LEU A 91 4.33 -1.08 -12.42
CA LEU A 91 3.00 -0.55 -12.08
C LEU A 91 3.03 0.94 -11.72
N GLY A 92 4.21 1.53 -11.53
CA GLY A 92 4.34 2.94 -11.21
C GLY A 92 5.05 3.25 -9.91
N ALA A 93 5.56 2.26 -9.19
CA ALA A 93 6.34 2.50 -7.99
C ALA A 93 7.72 3.02 -8.36
N LYS A 94 8.33 3.74 -7.42
CA LYS A 94 9.71 4.19 -7.54
C LYS A 94 10.56 3.46 -6.50
N ARG A 95 11.65 2.84 -6.96
CA ARG A 95 12.61 2.21 -6.06
C ARG A 95 13.47 3.29 -5.41
N LEU A 96 13.54 3.30 -4.07
CA LEU A 96 14.27 4.33 -3.32
C LEU A 96 15.59 3.82 -2.75
N ALA A 97 15.58 2.69 -2.06
CA ALA A 97 16.77 2.18 -1.40
C ALA A 97 16.63 0.70 -1.06
N ASP A 98 17.78 0.03 -0.95
CA ASP A 98 17.85 -1.30 -0.37
C ASP A 98 18.43 -1.17 1.04
N GLN A 99 17.86 -1.90 1.98
CA GLN A 99 18.29 -1.88 3.37
C GLN A 99 18.55 -3.32 3.85
N ALA A 100 19.50 -3.45 4.77
CA ALA A 100 19.78 -4.74 5.39
C ALA A 100 20.25 -4.51 6.82
N GLU A 101 19.45 -4.95 7.79
CA GLU A 101 19.77 -4.85 9.21
C GLU A 101 19.12 -6.01 9.95
N TYR A 102 19.69 -6.38 11.07
CA TYR A 102 19.11 -7.42 11.96
C TYR A 102 18.89 -8.76 11.26
N GLY A 103 19.72 -9.08 10.25
CA GLY A 103 19.56 -10.31 9.47
C GLY A 103 18.40 -10.27 8.49
N LEU A 104 17.82 -9.10 8.27
CA LEU A 104 16.71 -8.90 7.34
C LEU A 104 17.17 -8.00 6.19
N ALA A 105 16.58 -8.23 5.02
CA ALA A 105 16.83 -7.40 3.85
C ALA A 105 15.48 -6.99 3.24
N TRP A 106 15.37 -5.72 2.88
CA TRP A 106 14.16 -5.21 2.26
C TRP A 106 14.48 -4.07 1.30
N THR A 107 13.53 -3.77 0.42
CA THR A 107 13.61 -2.65 -0.51
C THR A 107 12.55 -1.62 -0.13
N VAL A 108 12.95 -0.35 -0.08
CA VAL A 108 12.02 0.76 0.14
C VAL A 108 11.61 1.29 -1.23
N LEU A 109 10.30 1.42 -1.42
CA LEU A 109 9.73 1.99 -2.63
C LEU A 109 8.79 3.14 -2.27
N ALA A 110 8.39 3.90 -3.27
CA ALA A 110 7.34 4.89 -3.14
C ALA A 110 6.22 4.56 -4.13
N ASP A 111 4.98 4.81 -3.71
CA ASP A 111 3.83 4.68 -4.60
C ASP A 111 3.81 5.87 -5.59
N PRO A 112 2.86 5.92 -6.55
CA PRO A 112 2.86 6.99 -7.55
C PRO A 112 2.79 8.41 -6.98
N GLU A 113 2.37 8.59 -5.73
CA GLU A 113 2.33 9.91 -5.10
C GLU A 113 3.40 10.09 -4.01
N GLY A 114 4.35 9.18 -3.94
CA GLY A 114 5.51 9.32 -3.05
C GLY A 114 5.34 8.68 -1.68
N ASN A 115 4.26 7.95 -1.42
CA ASN A 115 4.08 7.28 -0.13
C ASN A 115 5.02 6.08 -0.04
N GLU A 116 5.88 6.06 0.97
CA GLU A 116 6.90 5.02 1.12
C GLU A 116 6.29 3.74 1.67
N PHE A 117 6.76 2.62 1.14
CA PHE A 117 6.44 1.28 1.65
C PHE A 117 7.64 0.37 1.42
N CYS A 118 7.62 -0.78 2.05
CA CYS A 118 8.75 -1.71 1.98
C CYS A 118 8.29 -3.07 1.50
N ILE A 119 9.21 -3.81 0.89
CA ILE A 119 8.99 -5.19 0.52
C ILE A 119 10.20 -6.03 0.89
N ALA A 120 9.95 -7.20 1.46
CA ALA A 120 10.97 -8.18 1.82
C ALA A 120 10.67 -9.51 1.16
N GLY A 121 11.65 -10.38 1.10
CA GLY A 121 11.44 -11.76 0.68
C GLY A 121 10.74 -12.56 1.76
N ALA A 122 10.09 -13.64 1.36
CA ALA A 122 9.36 -14.53 2.27
C ALA A 122 10.29 -15.54 2.94
N GLY A 123 11.50 -15.19 3.19
CA GLY A 123 12.49 -16.00 3.88
C GLY A 123 13.49 -15.08 4.52
N THR A 124 14.56 -15.64 5.07
CA THR A 124 15.63 -14.85 5.65
C THR A 124 16.68 -14.52 4.60
N GLY A 125 17.17 -13.29 4.60
CA GLY A 125 18.32 -12.91 3.78
C GLY A 125 18.05 -12.78 2.28
N ASP A 126 16.83 -12.67 1.92
CA ASP A 126 16.46 -12.50 0.51
C ASP A 126 16.65 -11.05 0.05
#